data_e089b3c804770faea2f38f45518e060e
#
_entry.id   e089b3c804770faea2f38f45518e060e
#
_cell.length_a   1.000
_cell.length_b   1.000
_cell.length_c   1.000
_cell.angle_alpha   90.00
_cell.angle_beta   90.00
_cell.angle_gamma   90.00
#
_symmetry.space_group_name_H-M   'P 1'
#
loop_
_entity.id
_entity.type
_entity.pdbx_description
1 polymer ?
#
loop_
_entity_poly.entity_id
_entity_poly.type
_entity_poly.pdbx_seq_one_letter_code
_entity_poly.pdbx_strand_id
1 'polypeptide(L)'
;MKHHDQVADAFGSTAAAYLTSQTHATGADLQTLAESIAATPDAKVLDMGCGAGHASFAVAPHAKEVVAYNIAPQMLATVDGAAKDRGLTNIRTQQGAAETLPFEDDSFDWIISRMSAHHWHDVPLALAEVRRVLKPGGKVLFIDIAGADHPLLDTHIQAVELLRDGSHIRDYRADEWIALFDAAGFKASIRERWRIEIEFSSWVARMRTPEPRVVAIRSLWSNSPDEVRQYFDVKEDGSFKLDALMIAAQ
;
A
#
# COMPACT_ATOMS: atom_id res chain seq x y z
N MET A 1 5.47 14.94 17.53
CA MET A 1 5.07 14.75 16.12
C MET A 1 3.93 13.73 16.11
N LYS A 2 2.82 14.02 15.46
CA LYS A 2 1.72 13.04 15.32
C LYS A 2 2.09 12.00 14.27
N HIS A 3 1.47 10.82 14.30
CA HIS A 3 1.77 9.75 13.35
C HIS A 3 1.56 10.18 11.89
N HIS A 4 0.48 10.87 11.58
CA HIS A 4 0.21 11.42 10.24
C HIS A 4 1.33 12.36 9.75
N ASP A 5 1.90 13.19 10.62
CA ASP A 5 3.04 14.04 10.27
C ASP A 5 4.28 13.19 9.95
N GLN A 6 4.50 12.13 10.73
CA GLN A 6 5.61 11.19 10.50
C GLN A 6 5.50 10.48 9.16
N VAL A 7 4.30 9.99 8.79
CA VAL A 7 4.04 9.36 7.48
C VAL A 7 4.29 10.38 6.36
N ALA A 8 3.73 11.59 6.48
CA ALA A 8 3.89 12.63 5.46
C ALA A 8 5.36 13.01 5.24
N ASP A 9 6.15 13.14 6.30
CA ASP A 9 7.57 13.47 6.24
C ASP A 9 8.40 12.32 5.64
N ALA A 10 8.16 11.08 6.07
CA ALA A 10 8.88 9.89 5.60
C ALA A 10 8.72 9.73 4.07
N PHE A 11 7.48 9.76 3.59
CA PHE A 11 7.17 9.56 2.17
C PHE A 11 7.41 10.82 1.33
N GLY A 12 7.13 12.00 1.86
CA GLY A 12 7.37 13.26 1.16
C GLY A 12 8.83 13.44 0.73
N SER A 13 9.77 13.11 1.60
CA SER A 13 11.21 13.21 1.33
C SER A 13 11.74 12.17 0.33
N THR A 14 10.98 11.12 0.03
CA THR A 14 11.38 9.98 -0.81
C THR A 14 10.57 9.85 -2.12
N ALA A 15 9.66 10.78 -2.39
CA ALA A 15 8.70 10.71 -3.50
C ALA A 15 9.34 10.40 -4.87
N ALA A 16 10.44 11.05 -5.23
CA ALA A 16 11.15 10.80 -6.49
C ALA A 16 11.73 9.37 -6.57
N ALA A 17 12.23 8.83 -5.45
CA ALA A 17 12.76 7.47 -5.40
C ALA A 17 11.64 6.41 -5.57
N TYR A 18 10.44 6.69 -5.08
CA TYR A 18 9.28 5.83 -5.29
C TYR A 18 8.79 5.82 -6.73
N LEU A 19 8.80 6.97 -7.43
CA LEU A 19 8.38 7.05 -8.84
C LEU A 19 9.26 6.17 -9.75
N THR A 20 10.56 6.06 -9.48
CA THR A 20 11.52 5.28 -10.28
C THR A 20 11.75 3.86 -9.77
N SER A 21 11.10 3.47 -8.68
CA SER A 21 11.26 2.16 -8.06
C SER A 21 10.67 1.05 -8.93
N GLN A 22 11.50 0.14 -9.42
CA GLN A 22 11.08 -1.03 -10.22
C GLN A 22 10.04 -1.88 -9.50
N THR A 23 10.23 -2.11 -8.20
CA THR A 23 9.31 -2.91 -7.35
C THR A 23 7.88 -2.33 -7.34
N HIS A 24 7.74 -0.99 -7.46
CA HIS A 24 6.44 -0.32 -7.44
C HIS A 24 5.89 -0.04 -8.85
N ALA A 25 6.78 0.18 -9.81
CA ALA A 25 6.41 0.58 -11.18
C ALA A 25 5.92 -0.59 -12.05
N THR A 26 6.22 -1.83 -11.67
CA THR A 26 5.86 -3.03 -12.44
C THR A 26 5.28 -4.08 -11.51
N GLY A 27 4.41 -4.93 -12.04
CA GLY A 27 3.83 -6.05 -11.30
C GLY A 27 2.51 -6.52 -11.93
N ALA A 28 2.23 -7.83 -11.83
CA ALA A 28 0.98 -8.41 -12.31
C ALA A 28 -0.25 -7.83 -11.57
N ASP A 29 -0.04 -7.39 -10.34
CA ASP A 29 -1.05 -6.73 -9.50
C ASP A 29 -1.56 -5.42 -10.12
N LEU A 30 -0.69 -4.60 -10.74
CA LEU A 30 -1.10 -3.40 -11.48
C LEU A 30 -1.94 -3.75 -12.72
N GLN A 31 -1.58 -4.83 -13.41
CA GLN A 31 -2.37 -5.32 -14.53
C GLN A 31 -3.75 -5.80 -14.06
N THR A 32 -3.81 -6.57 -12.98
CA THR A 32 -5.07 -7.03 -12.39
C THR A 32 -5.97 -5.87 -11.96
N LEU A 33 -5.39 -4.77 -11.39
CA LEU A 33 -6.13 -3.54 -11.11
C LEU A 33 -6.71 -2.93 -12.39
N ALA A 34 -5.89 -2.73 -13.42
CA ALA A 34 -6.32 -2.14 -14.69
C ALA A 34 -7.45 -2.94 -15.36
N GLU A 35 -7.30 -4.26 -15.45
CA GLU A 35 -8.31 -5.17 -16.02
C GLU A 35 -9.62 -5.15 -15.22
N SER A 36 -9.53 -5.04 -13.89
CA SER A 36 -10.71 -4.97 -13.02
C SER A 36 -11.50 -3.68 -13.23
N ILE A 37 -10.82 -2.54 -13.36
CA ILE A 37 -11.44 -1.25 -13.64
C ILE A 37 -12.03 -1.23 -15.06
N ALA A 38 -11.32 -1.79 -16.04
CA ALA A 38 -11.79 -1.87 -17.44
C ALA A 38 -13.15 -2.59 -17.60
N ALA A 39 -13.50 -3.46 -16.65
CA ALA A 39 -14.81 -4.14 -16.64
C ALA A 39 -15.98 -3.22 -16.20
N THR A 40 -15.70 -1.99 -15.76
CA THR A 40 -16.72 -1.02 -15.33
C THR A 40 -16.56 0.27 -16.15
N PRO A 41 -17.26 0.40 -17.28
CA PRO A 41 -17.17 1.60 -18.11
C PRO A 41 -17.50 2.88 -17.32
N ASP A 42 -16.78 3.95 -17.62
CA ASP A 42 -16.96 5.26 -16.99
C ASP A 42 -16.78 5.30 -15.45
N ALA A 43 -16.04 4.34 -14.90
CA ALA A 43 -15.81 4.27 -13.46
C ALA A 43 -15.10 5.52 -12.92
N LYS A 44 -15.57 6.01 -11.77
CA LYS A 44 -14.86 6.95 -10.92
C LYS A 44 -14.11 6.18 -9.83
N VAL A 45 -12.81 6.31 -9.81
CA VAL A 45 -11.89 5.53 -8.97
C VAL A 45 -11.24 6.42 -7.91
N LEU A 46 -11.18 5.95 -6.66
CA LEU A 46 -10.36 6.52 -5.60
C LEU A 46 -9.15 5.60 -5.35
N ASP A 47 -7.94 6.12 -5.49
CA ASP A 47 -6.68 5.46 -5.14
C ASP A 47 -6.20 5.99 -3.79
N MET A 48 -6.47 5.24 -2.71
CA MET A 48 -6.18 5.63 -1.33
C MET A 48 -4.75 5.29 -0.95
N GLY A 49 -3.98 6.32 -0.55
CA GLY A 49 -2.56 6.17 -0.28
C GLY A 49 -1.78 5.93 -1.57
N CYS A 50 -2.09 6.69 -2.61
CA CYS A 50 -1.59 6.50 -3.98
C CYS A 50 -0.05 6.54 -4.12
N GLY A 51 0.68 7.00 -3.10
CA GLY A 51 2.12 7.18 -3.18
C GLY A 51 2.55 7.98 -4.40
N ALA A 52 3.51 7.46 -5.17
CA ALA A 52 3.97 8.08 -6.42
C ALA A 52 3.05 7.84 -7.63
N GLY A 53 1.86 7.23 -7.44
CA GLY A 53 0.80 7.16 -8.43
C GLY A 53 0.79 5.94 -9.35
N HIS A 54 1.57 4.89 -9.08
CA HIS A 54 1.66 3.74 -9.99
C HIS A 54 0.31 3.05 -10.23
N ALA A 55 -0.51 2.86 -9.18
CA ALA A 55 -1.85 2.31 -9.34
C ALA A 55 -2.77 3.29 -10.09
N SER A 56 -2.74 4.59 -9.74
CA SER A 56 -3.47 5.63 -10.47
C SER A 56 -3.15 5.64 -11.96
N PHE A 57 -1.86 5.56 -12.34
CA PHE A 57 -1.45 5.54 -13.75
C PHE A 57 -1.91 4.29 -14.49
N ALA A 58 -1.87 3.13 -13.83
CA ALA A 58 -2.30 1.87 -14.42
C ALA A 58 -3.80 1.85 -14.72
N VAL A 59 -4.62 2.42 -13.83
CA VAL A 59 -6.09 2.39 -13.98
C VAL A 59 -6.65 3.55 -14.79
N ALA A 60 -5.94 4.68 -14.90
CA ALA A 60 -6.42 5.89 -15.58
C ALA A 60 -6.87 5.67 -17.02
N PRO A 61 -6.19 4.86 -17.88
CA PRO A 61 -6.65 4.60 -19.24
C PRO A 61 -8.02 3.91 -19.33
N HIS A 62 -8.49 3.32 -18.23
CA HIS A 62 -9.72 2.52 -18.15
C HIS A 62 -10.81 3.18 -17.30
N ALA A 63 -10.52 4.30 -16.65
CA ALA A 63 -11.43 5.02 -15.78
C ALA A 63 -11.90 6.34 -16.41
N LYS A 64 -13.08 6.80 -16.02
CA LYS A 64 -13.56 8.15 -16.34
C LYS A 64 -12.76 9.20 -15.57
N GLU A 65 -12.54 8.97 -14.29
CA GLU A 65 -11.81 9.84 -13.39
C GLU A 65 -11.08 8.99 -12.34
N VAL A 66 -9.83 9.36 -12.04
CA VAL A 66 -9.06 8.81 -10.93
C VAL A 66 -8.73 9.92 -9.94
N VAL A 67 -9.07 9.71 -8.69
CA VAL A 67 -8.65 10.56 -7.58
C VAL A 67 -7.46 9.91 -6.90
N ALA A 68 -6.27 10.44 -7.12
CA ALA A 68 -5.05 10.04 -6.41
C ALA A 68 -5.01 10.74 -5.05
N TYR A 69 -5.25 9.99 -3.98
CA TYR A 69 -5.40 10.50 -2.62
C TYR A 69 -4.23 10.10 -1.74
N ASN A 70 -3.58 11.06 -1.10
CA ASN A 70 -2.43 10.80 -0.24
C ASN A 70 -2.29 11.87 0.85
N ILE A 71 -1.68 11.49 1.98
CA ILE A 71 -1.40 12.41 3.09
C ILE A 71 -0.21 13.32 2.79
N ALA A 72 0.78 12.87 2.00
CA ALA A 72 2.01 13.59 1.70
C ALA A 72 1.86 14.48 0.43
N PRO A 73 1.88 15.82 0.55
CA PRO A 73 1.70 16.71 -0.60
C PRO A 73 2.80 16.58 -1.66
N GLN A 74 4.01 16.19 -1.29
CA GLN A 74 5.11 15.96 -2.21
C GLN A 74 4.86 14.74 -3.12
N MET A 75 4.22 13.68 -2.59
CA MET A 75 3.76 12.55 -3.39
C MET A 75 2.75 13.02 -4.45
N LEU A 76 1.78 13.80 -4.05
CA LEU A 76 0.75 14.34 -4.96
C LEU A 76 1.35 15.23 -6.05
N ALA A 77 2.31 16.09 -5.72
CA ALA A 77 3.04 16.87 -6.71
C ALA A 77 3.81 15.99 -7.72
N THR A 78 4.36 14.86 -7.24
CA THR A 78 5.00 13.85 -8.10
C THR A 78 3.98 13.19 -9.04
N VAL A 79 2.80 12.84 -8.52
CA VAL A 79 1.70 12.29 -9.34
C VAL A 79 1.25 13.28 -10.42
N ASP A 80 1.03 14.55 -10.08
CA ASP A 80 0.61 15.59 -11.03
C ASP A 80 1.62 15.77 -12.15
N GLY A 81 2.91 15.83 -11.83
CA GLY A 81 3.98 15.93 -12.82
C GLY A 81 4.01 14.71 -13.74
N ALA A 82 4.04 13.52 -13.15
CA ALA A 82 4.12 12.27 -13.90
C ALA A 82 2.86 11.97 -14.75
N ALA A 83 1.67 12.37 -14.29
CA ALA A 83 0.43 12.27 -15.07
C ALA A 83 0.50 13.14 -16.32
N LYS A 84 0.98 14.39 -16.17
CA LYS A 84 1.18 15.34 -17.27
C LYS A 84 2.15 14.81 -18.33
N ASP A 85 3.30 14.27 -17.88
CA ASP A 85 4.32 13.71 -18.76
C ASP A 85 3.79 12.49 -19.55
N ARG A 86 2.82 11.75 -18.99
CA ARG A 86 2.16 10.60 -19.61
C ARG A 86 0.91 10.97 -20.43
N GLY A 87 0.51 12.25 -20.45
CA GLY A 87 -0.70 12.71 -21.13
C GLY A 87 -2.01 12.21 -20.48
N LEU A 88 -1.98 11.83 -19.19
CA LEU A 88 -3.15 11.39 -18.44
C LEU A 88 -3.89 12.61 -17.86
N THR A 89 -5.00 12.97 -18.48
CA THR A 89 -5.76 14.19 -18.15
C THR A 89 -6.92 13.94 -17.18
N ASN A 90 -7.19 12.69 -16.85
CA ASN A 90 -8.31 12.25 -15.99
C ASN A 90 -7.89 11.87 -14.57
N ILE A 91 -6.64 12.16 -14.18
CA ILE A 91 -6.16 12.03 -12.81
C ILE A 91 -6.25 13.40 -12.13
N ARG A 92 -6.84 13.46 -10.96
CA ARG A 92 -6.75 14.60 -10.04
C ARG A 92 -6.18 14.17 -8.70
N THR A 93 -5.43 15.03 -8.06
CA THR A 93 -4.84 14.77 -6.75
C THR A 93 -5.68 15.41 -5.65
N GLN A 94 -5.71 14.76 -4.49
CA GLN A 94 -6.38 15.29 -3.29
C GLN A 94 -5.60 14.89 -2.05
N GLN A 95 -5.27 15.84 -1.19
CA GLN A 95 -4.57 15.58 0.07
C GLN A 95 -5.55 15.22 1.18
N GLY A 96 -5.16 14.26 2.03
CA GLY A 96 -5.84 13.91 3.28
C GLY A 96 -5.40 12.58 3.86
N ALA A 97 -5.91 12.27 5.06
CA ALA A 97 -5.70 11.02 5.77
C ALA A 97 -6.80 10.00 5.41
N ALA A 98 -6.45 8.71 5.43
CA ALA A 98 -7.36 7.63 5.07
C ALA A 98 -8.62 7.57 5.97
N GLU A 99 -8.47 8.00 7.21
CA GLU A 99 -9.50 7.97 8.25
C GLU A 99 -10.54 9.09 8.14
N THR A 100 -10.35 10.05 7.19
CA THR A 100 -11.26 11.17 7.00
C THR A 100 -11.25 11.60 5.55
N LEU A 101 -12.14 11.04 4.76
CA LEU A 101 -12.22 11.29 3.32
C LEU A 101 -13.10 12.53 3.04
N PRO A 102 -12.56 13.58 2.36
CA PRO A 102 -13.29 14.81 2.08
C PRO A 102 -14.22 14.66 0.86
N PHE A 103 -14.95 13.55 0.80
CA PHE A 103 -15.86 13.23 -0.29
C PHE A 103 -17.26 12.98 0.26
N GLU A 104 -18.25 13.23 -0.58
CA GLU A 104 -19.64 12.91 -0.26
C GLU A 104 -19.86 11.39 -0.26
N ASP A 105 -20.92 10.95 0.39
CA ASP A 105 -21.37 9.56 0.35
C ASP A 105 -21.62 9.12 -1.12
N ASP A 106 -21.45 7.84 -1.39
CA ASP A 106 -21.74 7.24 -2.70
C ASP A 106 -21.03 7.93 -3.90
N SER A 107 -19.78 8.38 -3.69
CA SER A 107 -19.02 9.15 -4.68
C SER A 107 -18.27 8.30 -5.71
N PHE A 108 -17.86 7.08 -5.35
CA PHE A 108 -16.94 6.25 -6.15
C PHE A 108 -17.53 4.91 -6.57
N ASP A 109 -17.20 4.48 -7.79
CA ASP A 109 -17.55 3.15 -8.30
C ASP A 109 -16.52 2.10 -7.85
N TRP A 110 -15.26 2.53 -7.70
CA TRP A 110 -14.15 1.71 -7.25
C TRP A 110 -13.30 2.47 -6.23
N ILE A 111 -12.85 1.73 -5.21
CA ILE A 111 -11.81 2.21 -4.30
C ILE A 111 -10.67 1.20 -4.32
N ILE A 112 -9.47 1.69 -4.59
CA ILE A 112 -8.25 0.89 -4.60
C ILE A 112 -7.26 1.42 -3.59
N SER A 113 -6.40 0.55 -3.08
CA SER A 113 -5.22 0.91 -2.30
C SER A 113 -4.11 -0.08 -2.60
N ARG A 114 -2.86 0.39 -2.67
CA ARG A 114 -1.73 -0.46 -2.97
C ARG A 114 -0.53 -0.09 -2.11
N MET A 115 -0.07 -1.05 -1.27
CA MET A 115 1.12 -0.93 -0.40
C MET A 115 1.08 0.34 0.46
N SER A 116 -0.03 0.55 1.17
CA SER A 116 -0.27 1.78 1.92
C SER A 116 -0.95 1.57 3.27
N ALA A 117 -1.87 0.62 3.38
CA ALA A 117 -2.73 0.51 4.56
C ALA A 117 -1.96 0.11 5.82
N HIS A 118 -0.79 -0.51 5.68
CA HIS A 118 0.11 -0.81 6.80
C HIS A 118 0.72 0.45 7.47
N HIS A 119 0.47 1.65 6.92
CA HIS A 119 0.80 2.94 7.52
C HIS A 119 -0.42 3.70 8.07
N TRP A 120 -1.64 3.22 7.87
CA TRP A 120 -2.83 3.96 8.31
C TRP A 120 -2.99 3.85 9.82
N HIS A 121 -3.28 4.98 10.44
CA HIS A 121 -3.36 5.08 11.91
C HIS A 121 -4.52 4.26 12.49
N ASP A 122 -5.66 4.22 11.77
CA ASP A 122 -6.88 3.51 12.18
C ASP A 122 -7.56 2.89 10.95
N VAL A 123 -7.20 1.63 10.66
CA VAL A 123 -7.76 0.90 9.51
C VAL A 123 -9.27 0.67 9.66
N PRO A 124 -9.84 0.33 10.83
CA PRO A 124 -11.30 0.29 11.02
C PRO A 124 -12.00 1.58 10.59
N LEU A 125 -11.50 2.73 11.04
CA LEU A 125 -12.07 4.03 10.68
C LEU A 125 -11.91 4.32 9.18
N ALA A 126 -10.75 4.01 8.60
CA ALA A 126 -10.54 4.16 7.16
C ALA A 126 -11.50 3.28 6.34
N LEU A 127 -11.77 2.04 6.75
CA LEU A 127 -12.73 1.16 6.08
C LEU A 127 -14.18 1.62 6.24
N ALA A 128 -14.54 2.26 7.36
CA ALA A 128 -15.84 2.90 7.50
C ALA A 128 -16.01 4.07 6.51
N GLU A 129 -14.97 4.88 6.31
CA GLU A 129 -14.95 5.93 5.29
C GLU A 129 -15.01 5.34 3.87
N VAL A 130 -14.27 4.26 3.60
CA VAL A 130 -14.38 3.52 2.32
C VAL A 130 -15.82 3.08 2.07
N ARG A 131 -16.51 2.53 3.10
CA ARG A 131 -17.91 2.12 2.97
C ARG A 131 -18.83 3.30 2.68
N ARG A 132 -18.61 4.43 3.35
CA ARG A 132 -19.42 5.64 3.20
C ARG A 132 -19.33 6.23 1.78
N VAL A 133 -18.13 6.36 1.25
CA VAL A 133 -17.92 7.02 -0.05
C VAL A 133 -18.07 6.09 -1.24
N LEU A 134 -18.16 4.77 -1.03
CA LEU A 134 -18.39 3.78 -2.09
C LEU A 134 -19.87 3.71 -2.44
N LYS A 135 -20.19 3.82 -3.72
CA LYS A 135 -21.56 3.66 -4.22
C LYS A 135 -22.16 2.29 -3.88
N PRO A 136 -23.49 2.17 -3.79
CA PRO A 136 -24.15 0.87 -3.76
C PRO A 136 -23.73 0.02 -4.96
N GLY A 137 -23.25 -1.20 -4.68
CA GLY A 137 -22.71 -2.10 -5.72
C GLY A 137 -21.29 -1.75 -6.20
N GLY A 138 -20.68 -0.72 -5.65
CA GLY A 138 -19.27 -0.39 -5.88
C GLY A 138 -18.34 -1.48 -5.37
N LYS A 139 -17.08 -1.45 -5.77
CA LYS A 139 -16.10 -2.50 -5.50
C LYS A 139 -14.82 -1.94 -4.89
N VAL A 140 -14.16 -2.78 -4.12
CA VAL A 140 -12.86 -2.46 -3.47
C VAL A 140 -11.82 -3.48 -3.90
N LEU A 141 -10.61 -3.00 -4.22
CA LEU A 141 -9.41 -3.84 -4.37
C LEU A 141 -8.27 -3.23 -3.56
N PHE A 142 -7.88 -3.92 -2.50
CA PHE A 142 -6.72 -3.56 -1.71
C PHE A 142 -5.59 -4.56 -1.94
N ILE A 143 -4.38 -4.06 -2.09
CA ILE A 143 -3.15 -4.82 -2.24
C ILE A 143 -2.21 -4.35 -1.14
N ASP A 144 -1.76 -5.27 -0.29
CA ASP A 144 -0.80 -4.89 0.74
C ASP A 144 0.15 -6.04 1.10
N ILE A 145 1.18 -5.70 1.86
CA ILE A 145 2.03 -6.69 2.52
C ILE A 145 1.18 -7.46 3.52
N ALA A 146 1.37 -8.76 3.58
CA ALA A 146 0.64 -9.63 4.49
C ALA A 146 1.50 -9.97 5.72
N GLY A 147 0.93 -9.81 6.89
CA GLY A 147 1.46 -10.39 8.12
C GLY A 147 1.48 -11.91 8.03
N ALA A 148 2.44 -12.53 8.69
CA ALA A 148 2.58 -13.99 8.69
C ALA A 148 1.58 -14.64 9.66
N ASP A 149 1.02 -15.79 9.28
CA ASP A 149 0.01 -16.50 10.10
C ASP A 149 0.59 -17.02 11.44
N HIS A 150 1.89 -17.36 11.47
CA HIS A 150 2.53 -17.88 12.68
C HIS A 150 3.09 -16.72 13.53
N PRO A 151 2.78 -16.63 14.85
CA PRO A 151 3.18 -15.51 15.71
C PRO A 151 4.68 -15.20 15.73
N LEU A 152 5.54 -16.24 15.67
CA LEU A 152 6.99 -16.05 15.61
C LEU A 152 7.42 -15.30 14.35
N LEU A 153 6.88 -15.69 13.20
CA LEU A 153 7.16 -15.09 11.91
C LEU A 153 6.61 -13.65 11.86
N ASP A 154 5.37 -13.46 12.33
CA ASP A 154 4.73 -12.14 12.39
C ASP A 154 5.55 -11.16 13.26
N THR A 155 5.95 -11.58 14.45
CA THR A 155 6.78 -10.73 15.33
C THR A 155 8.07 -10.28 14.66
N HIS A 156 8.75 -11.18 13.93
CA HIS A 156 10.00 -10.84 13.27
C HIS A 156 9.79 -9.84 12.13
N ILE A 157 8.79 -10.07 11.27
CA ILE A 157 8.60 -9.17 10.13
C ILE A 157 8.10 -7.80 10.56
N GLN A 158 7.17 -7.70 11.51
CA GLN A 158 6.72 -6.42 12.05
C GLN A 158 7.89 -5.62 12.66
N ALA A 159 8.82 -6.28 13.36
CA ALA A 159 10.00 -5.64 13.93
C ALA A 159 10.96 -5.13 12.83
N VAL A 160 11.17 -5.91 11.78
CA VAL A 160 12.01 -5.55 10.63
C VAL A 160 11.43 -4.37 9.87
N GLU A 161 10.13 -4.39 9.58
CA GLU A 161 9.43 -3.28 8.91
C GLU A 161 9.47 -1.99 9.74
N LEU A 162 9.20 -2.07 11.06
CA LEU A 162 9.26 -0.91 11.96
C LEU A 162 10.68 -0.33 12.08
N LEU A 163 11.71 -1.17 12.08
CA LEU A 163 13.11 -0.70 12.08
C LEU A 163 13.45 0.00 10.77
N ARG A 164 12.98 -0.50 9.65
CA ARG A 164 13.20 0.13 8.34
C ARG A 164 12.50 1.47 8.24
N ASP A 165 11.22 1.50 8.63
CA ASP A 165 10.35 2.66 8.50
C ASP A 165 9.59 2.92 9.81
N GLY A 166 9.93 4.00 10.50
CA GLY A 166 9.27 4.36 11.76
C GLY A 166 7.79 4.73 11.63
N SER A 167 7.27 4.89 10.42
CA SER A 167 5.84 5.14 10.16
C SER A 167 5.04 3.86 9.95
N HIS A 168 5.69 2.69 9.91
CA HIS A 168 5.01 1.40 9.85
C HIS A 168 4.16 1.17 11.10
N ILE A 169 2.93 0.68 10.91
CA ILE A 169 2.02 0.29 12.00
C ILE A 169 1.89 -1.22 12.04
N ARG A 170 1.35 -1.83 10.99
CA ARG A 170 1.11 -3.27 10.97
C ARG A 170 0.87 -3.81 9.56
N ASP A 171 1.53 -4.90 9.24
CA ASP A 171 1.11 -5.79 8.16
C ASP A 171 0.02 -6.72 8.71
N TYR A 172 -1.19 -6.60 8.20
CA TYR A 172 -2.31 -7.41 8.64
C TYR A 172 -2.31 -8.77 7.95
N ARG A 173 -2.60 -9.84 8.72
CA ARG A 173 -2.82 -11.17 8.15
C ARG A 173 -4.09 -11.20 7.29
N ALA A 174 -4.20 -12.23 6.47
CA ALA A 174 -5.38 -12.40 5.61
C ALA A 174 -6.69 -12.52 6.40
N ASP A 175 -6.69 -13.26 7.51
CA ASP A 175 -7.86 -13.41 8.38
C ASP A 175 -8.22 -12.11 9.10
N GLU A 176 -7.23 -11.33 9.52
CA GLU A 176 -7.42 -9.99 10.08
C GLU A 176 -8.06 -9.05 9.05
N TRP A 177 -7.57 -9.05 7.80
CA TRP A 177 -8.18 -8.26 6.73
C TRP A 177 -9.63 -8.62 6.47
N ILE A 178 -9.95 -9.92 6.38
CA ILE A 178 -11.33 -10.37 6.19
C ILE A 178 -12.22 -9.90 7.33
N ALA A 179 -11.77 -10.04 8.58
CA ALA A 179 -12.51 -9.59 9.76
C ALA A 179 -12.73 -8.06 9.77
N LEU A 180 -11.72 -7.28 9.38
CA LEU A 180 -11.79 -5.81 9.29
C LEU A 180 -12.80 -5.36 8.24
N PHE A 181 -12.79 -5.97 7.05
CA PHE A 181 -13.75 -5.68 6.00
C PHE A 181 -15.18 -6.11 6.37
N ASP A 182 -15.34 -7.28 7.00
CA ASP A 182 -16.64 -7.76 7.48
C ASP A 182 -17.24 -6.81 8.53
N ALA A 183 -16.42 -6.37 9.49
CA ALA A 183 -16.82 -5.37 10.48
C ALA A 183 -17.26 -4.02 9.87
N ALA A 184 -16.70 -3.66 8.73
CA ALA A 184 -17.08 -2.46 7.97
C ALA A 184 -18.29 -2.71 7.02
N GLY A 185 -18.92 -3.90 7.06
CA GLY A 185 -20.11 -4.24 6.28
C GLY A 185 -19.83 -4.67 4.83
N PHE A 186 -18.62 -5.13 4.53
CA PHE A 186 -18.25 -5.66 3.22
C PHE A 186 -18.27 -7.19 3.22
N LYS A 187 -18.52 -7.76 2.04
CA LYS A 187 -18.18 -9.16 1.74
C LYS A 187 -16.82 -9.19 1.07
N ALA A 188 -15.81 -9.63 1.81
CA ALA A 188 -14.43 -9.64 1.33
C ALA A 188 -13.90 -11.06 1.11
N SER A 189 -12.94 -11.19 0.20
CA SER A 189 -12.19 -12.42 -0.05
C SER A 189 -10.76 -12.11 -0.47
N ILE A 190 -9.83 -13.02 -0.15
CA ILE A 190 -8.47 -12.95 -0.69
C ILE A 190 -8.52 -13.46 -2.12
N ARG A 191 -8.27 -12.57 -3.06
CA ARG A 191 -8.28 -12.88 -4.49
C ARG A 191 -7.00 -13.53 -4.95
N GLU A 192 -5.86 -13.03 -4.48
CA GLU A 192 -4.53 -13.49 -4.85
C GLU A 192 -3.57 -13.40 -3.67
N ARG A 193 -2.53 -14.24 -3.67
CA ARG A 193 -1.38 -14.18 -2.76
C ARG A 193 -0.13 -14.43 -3.58
N TRP A 194 0.93 -13.68 -3.29
CA TRP A 194 2.25 -13.87 -3.92
C TRP A 194 3.35 -13.45 -2.96
N ARG A 195 4.59 -13.65 -3.39
CA ARG A 195 5.76 -13.20 -2.64
C ARG A 195 6.54 -12.16 -3.43
N ILE A 196 7.00 -11.13 -2.75
CA ILE A 196 7.80 -10.04 -3.30
C ILE A 196 9.25 -10.25 -2.86
N GLU A 197 10.16 -10.25 -3.82
CA GLU A 197 11.58 -10.24 -3.52
C GLU A 197 12.04 -8.85 -3.12
N ILE A 198 12.68 -8.76 -1.97
CA ILE A 198 13.21 -7.52 -1.39
C ILE A 198 14.74 -7.56 -1.48
N GLU A 199 15.29 -6.72 -2.36
CA GLU A 199 16.74 -6.46 -2.38
C GLU A 199 17.05 -5.49 -1.23
N PHE A 200 17.85 -5.95 -0.27
CA PHE A 200 18.03 -5.28 1.02
C PHE A 200 18.61 -3.87 0.90
N SER A 201 19.63 -3.69 0.07
CA SER A 201 20.34 -2.40 -0.03
C SER A 201 19.45 -1.30 -0.58
N SER A 202 18.71 -1.57 -1.66
CA SER A 202 17.77 -0.61 -2.25
C SER A 202 16.55 -0.36 -1.35
N TRP A 203 16.12 -1.40 -0.61
CA TRP A 203 14.97 -1.32 0.29
C TRP A 203 15.21 -0.37 1.46
N VAL A 204 16.38 -0.47 2.13
CA VAL A 204 16.74 0.44 3.22
C VAL A 204 17.11 1.83 2.70
N ALA A 205 17.81 1.91 1.56
CA ALA A 205 18.20 3.17 0.94
C ALA A 205 16.99 4.02 0.53
N ARG A 206 15.94 3.39 0.01
CA ARG A 206 14.71 4.07 -0.43
C ARG A 206 14.04 4.85 0.71
N MET A 207 14.02 4.31 1.92
CA MET A 207 13.49 4.98 3.11
C MET A 207 14.55 5.79 3.87
N ARG A 208 15.80 5.83 3.38
CA ARG A 208 16.92 6.47 4.09
C ARG A 208 17.04 5.96 5.52
N THR A 209 16.84 4.65 5.71
CA THR A 209 16.88 4.00 7.02
C THR A 209 18.21 4.32 7.71
N PRO A 210 18.20 4.87 8.93
CA PRO A 210 19.43 5.21 9.66
C PRO A 210 20.32 3.99 9.89
N GLU A 211 21.65 4.14 9.76
CA GLU A 211 22.60 3.05 9.89
C GLU A 211 22.43 2.18 11.16
N PRO A 212 22.18 2.74 12.37
CA PRO A 212 21.93 1.91 13.54
C PRO A 212 20.72 0.97 13.39
N ARG A 213 19.69 1.38 12.64
CA ARG A 213 18.52 0.54 12.34
C ARG A 213 18.84 -0.51 11.29
N VAL A 214 19.63 -0.18 10.27
CA VAL A 214 20.13 -1.14 9.27
C VAL A 214 20.91 -2.26 9.96
N VAL A 215 21.82 -1.91 10.86
CA VAL A 215 22.58 -2.87 11.68
C VAL A 215 21.65 -3.73 12.53
N ALA A 216 20.62 -3.13 13.15
CA ALA A 216 19.64 -3.87 13.94
C ALA A 216 18.83 -4.86 13.10
N ILE A 217 18.38 -4.50 11.89
CA ILE A 217 17.70 -5.41 10.98
C ILE A 217 18.60 -6.60 10.63
N ARG A 218 19.86 -6.35 10.25
CA ARG A 218 20.82 -7.42 9.96
C ARG A 218 21.04 -8.33 11.16
N SER A 219 21.12 -7.75 12.36
CA SER A 219 21.25 -8.51 13.61
C SER A 219 20.02 -9.38 13.89
N LEU A 220 18.82 -8.85 13.67
CA LEU A 220 17.56 -9.64 13.78
C LEU A 220 17.59 -10.85 12.84
N TRP A 221 17.92 -10.65 11.56
CA TRP A 221 18.00 -11.74 10.58
C TRP A 221 19.07 -12.77 10.95
N SER A 222 20.26 -12.33 11.31
CA SER A 222 21.40 -13.23 11.60
C SER A 222 21.19 -14.08 12.85
N ASN A 223 20.45 -13.57 13.84
CA ASN A 223 20.20 -14.25 15.11
C ASN A 223 18.78 -14.87 15.19
N SER A 224 17.97 -14.79 14.14
CA SER A 224 16.65 -15.39 14.11
C SER A 224 16.73 -16.92 14.02
N PRO A 225 15.71 -17.66 14.49
CA PRO A 225 15.59 -19.10 14.30
C PRO A 225 15.66 -19.50 12.83
N ASP A 226 16.12 -20.71 12.54
CA ASP A 226 16.24 -21.23 11.16
C ASP A 226 14.92 -21.20 10.41
N GLU A 227 13.81 -21.53 11.09
CA GLU A 227 12.46 -21.50 10.52
C GLU A 227 12.04 -20.10 10.04
N VAL A 228 12.48 -19.04 10.73
CA VAL A 228 12.23 -17.64 10.33
C VAL A 228 13.04 -17.32 9.06
N ARG A 229 14.34 -17.64 9.06
CA ARG A 229 15.20 -17.39 7.90
C ARG A 229 14.75 -18.18 6.67
N GLN A 230 14.34 -19.41 6.86
CA GLN A 230 13.82 -20.27 5.78
C GLN A 230 12.49 -19.74 5.23
N TYR A 231 11.57 -19.33 6.13
CA TYR A 231 10.29 -18.80 5.68
C TYR A 231 10.45 -17.54 4.82
N PHE A 232 11.22 -16.55 5.30
CA PHE A 232 11.45 -15.31 4.58
C PHE A 232 12.53 -15.43 3.49
N ASP A 233 13.11 -16.59 3.26
CA ASP A 233 14.19 -16.82 2.28
C ASP A 233 15.35 -15.81 2.43
N VAL A 234 15.78 -15.57 3.69
CA VAL A 234 16.80 -14.57 4.02
C VAL A 234 18.15 -14.98 3.46
N LYS A 235 18.73 -14.10 2.64
CA LYS A 235 20.02 -14.31 1.96
C LYS A 235 21.19 -13.73 2.79
N GLU A 236 22.42 -14.09 2.43
CA GLU A 236 23.64 -13.59 3.08
C GLU A 236 23.78 -12.05 3.00
N ASP A 237 23.33 -11.44 1.91
CA ASP A 237 23.34 -9.98 1.72
C ASP A 237 22.24 -9.26 2.52
N GLY A 238 21.33 -10.02 3.15
CA GLY A 238 20.18 -9.53 3.90
C GLY A 238 18.89 -9.43 3.08
N SER A 239 18.93 -9.73 1.78
CA SER A 239 17.74 -9.78 0.92
C SER A 239 16.79 -10.89 1.38
N PHE A 240 15.49 -10.71 1.20
CA PHE A 240 14.46 -11.61 1.73
C PHE A 240 13.17 -11.53 0.92
N LYS A 241 12.16 -12.31 1.29
CA LYS A 241 10.84 -12.28 0.63
C LYS A 241 9.76 -11.85 1.61
N LEU A 242 8.85 -10.99 1.15
CA LEU A 242 7.61 -10.62 1.84
C LEU A 242 6.41 -11.28 1.18
N ASP A 243 5.46 -11.69 2.00
CA ASP A 243 4.15 -12.09 1.50
C ASP A 243 3.32 -10.86 1.17
N ALA A 244 2.56 -10.94 0.09
CA ALA A 244 1.61 -9.92 -0.32
C ALA A 244 0.28 -10.56 -0.70
N LEU A 245 -0.78 -9.81 -0.57
CA LEU A 245 -2.12 -10.26 -0.89
C LEU A 245 -2.95 -9.19 -1.60
N MET A 246 -3.94 -9.64 -2.35
CA MET A 246 -4.99 -8.81 -2.93
C MET A 246 -6.32 -9.19 -2.30
N ILE A 247 -7.01 -8.19 -1.74
CA ILE A 247 -8.34 -8.32 -1.15
C ILE A 247 -9.33 -7.71 -2.12
N ALA A 248 -10.36 -8.49 -2.49
CA ALA A 248 -11.52 -7.98 -3.21
C ALA A 248 -12.70 -7.92 -2.25
N ALA A 249 -13.42 -6.79 -2.25
CA ALA A 249 -14.60 -6.60 -1.40
C ALA A 249 -15.73 -5.84 -2.13
N GLN A 250 -16.95 -6.08 -1.66
CA GLN A 250 -18.15 -5.46 -2.20
C GLN A 250 -19.21 -5.30 -1.11
#